data_947e9bf4ce4935ec10c2fabc5c4a63f4
#
_entry.id   947e9bf4ce4935ec10c2fabc5c4a63f4
#
_cell.length_a   1.000
_cell.length_b   1.000
_cell.length_c   1.000
_cell.angle_alpha   90.00
_cell.angle_beta   90.00
_cell.angle_gamma   90.00
#
_symmetry.space_group_name_H-M   'P 1'
#
loop_
_entity.id
_entity.type
_entity.pdbx_description
1 polymer ?
#
loop_
_entity_poly.entity_id
_entity_poly.type
_entity_poly.pdbx_seq_one_letter_code
_entity_poly.pdbx_strand_id
1 'polypeptide(L)'
;MSDAPCPVPSAKADDGWQKAYRGWVAGNDWPWLCRYKAANLSVNARPDVVFMGDSISELWLVRDPAFFRAGRLDRGISGQTTPQMLVRFMADVVALKPKAVHIMAGTNDIAGNTGPTSVEAWRNNIRAMADLARANGIAVVLGSIPPAASFAWRPGMQPAARIAELNGWLKGFAAERRLVYADYYAALAAPDGSMKPGLSSDGVHPNAAGYAVMDPVAEAALAEALKVPTAGPPSKPRR
;
A
#
# COMPACT_ATOMS: atom_id res chain seq x y z
N MET A 1 -5.28 -28.34 -4.76
CA MET A 1 -5.05 -27.19 -3.89
C MET A 1 -4.44 -27.71 -2.60
N SER A 2 -3.46 -27.00 -2.02
CA SER A 2 -2.86 -27.41 -0.75
C SER A 2 -3.53 -26.64 0.39
N ASP A 3 -4.07 -27.35 1.37
CA ASP A 3 -4.58 -26.77 2.62
C ASP A 3 -3.47 -26.68 3.68
N ALA A 4 -2.20 -26.66 3.25
CA ALA A 4 -1.07 -26.54 4.16
C ALA A 4 -1.21 -25.27 5.02
N PRO A 5 -1.01 -25.39 6.35
CA PRO A 5 -1.11 -24.22 7.22
C PRO A 5 -0.01 -23.22 6.90
N CYS A 6 -0.34 -21.94 7.05
CA CYS A 6 0.68 -20.89 6.99
C CYS A 6 1.75 -21.14 8.06
N PRO A 7 3.04 -21.01 7.73
CA PRO A 7 4.08 -21.11 8.75
C PRO A 7 3.89 -20.00 9.79
N VAL A 8 3.95 -20.40 11.05
CA VAL A 8 3.81 -19.47 12.17
C VAL A 8 5.21 -18.92 12.49
N PRO A 9 5.39 -17.59 12.56
CA PRO A 9 6.63 -17.01 13.06
C PRO A 9 6.96 -17.54 14.44
N SER A 10 8.19 -18.03 14.64
CA SER A 10 8.66 -18.42 15.95
C SER A 10 8.76 -17.18 16.84
N ALA A 11 8.30 -17.28 18.09
CA ALA A 11 8.50 -16.22 19.08
C ALA A 11 9.99 -15.98 19.42
N LYS A 12 10.88 -16.88 18.99
CA LYS A 12 12.34 -16.81 19.10
C LYS A 12 13.01 -16.72 17.72
N ALA A 13 12.37 -16.00 16.79
CA ALA A 13 12.89 -15.86 15.42
C ALA A 13 14.22 -15.10 15.46
N ASP A 14 15.31 -15.83 15.32
CA ASP A 14 16.65 -15.29 15.03
C ASP A 14 16.79 -14.93 13.54
N ASP A 15 17.92 -14.33 13.18
CA ASP A 15 18.21 -13.92 11.80
C ASP A 15 18.19 -15.10 10.82
N GLY A 16 18.61 -16.30 11.27
CA GLY A 16 18.60 -17.53 10.48
C GLY A 16 17.19 -17.95 10.13
N TRP A 17 16.29 -17.94 11.11
CA TRP A 17 14.88 -18.23 10.91
C TRP A 17 14.22 -17.20 9.97
N GLN A 18 14.45 -15.91 10.18
CA GLN A 18 13.90 -14.86 9.33
C GLN A 18 14.33 -15.01 7.87
N LYS A 19 15.62 -15.34 7.63
CA LYS A 19 16.15 -15.60 6.29
C LYS A 19 15.48 -16.82 5.65
N ALA A 20 15.36 -17.92 6.40
CA ALA A 20 14.68 -19.14 5.93
C ALA A 20 13.20 -18.89 5.62
N TYR A 21 12.50 -18.15 6.47
CA TYR A 21 11.11 -17.78 6.29
C TYR A 21 10.89 -16.92 5.05
N ARG A 22 11.75 -15.90 4.82
CA ARG A 22 11.71 -15.09 3.60
C ARG A 22 11.97 -15.92 2.35
N GLY A 23 12.90 -16.87 2.41
CA GLY A 23 13.17 -17.81 1.33
C GLY A 23 11.96 -18.72 1.04
N TRP A 24 11.30 -19.21 2.09
CA TRP A 24 10.07 -19.98 1.97
C TRP A 24 8.94 -19.16 1.32
N VAL A 25 8.73 -17.92 1.76
CA VAL A 25 7.72 -17.01 1.18
C VAL A 25 7.98 -16.79 -0.30
N ALA A 26 9.22 -16.50 -0.67
CA ALA A 26 9.57 -16.26 -2.08
C ALA A 26 9.27 -17.46 -2.99
N GLY A 27 9.45 -18.69 -2.49
CA GLY A 27 9.23 -19.91 -3.27
C GLY A 27 7.81 -20.50 -3.19
N ASN A 28 7.05 -20.20 -2.13
CA ASN A 28 5.78 -20.87 -1.85
C ASN A 28 4.58 -19.93 -1.68
N ASP A 29 4.82 -18.70 -1.27
CA ASP A 29 3.78 -17.68 -1.03
C ASP A 29 4.26 -16.31 -1.51
N TRP A 30 4.63 -16.23 -2.78
CA TRP A 30 5.21 -15.02 -3.39
C TRP A 30 4.43 -13.73 -3.08
N PRO A 31 3.07 -13.71 -3.07
CA PRO A 31 2.30 -12.49 -2.70
C PRO A 31 2.20 -12.29 -1.19
N TRP A 32 2.70 -13.24 -0.40
CA TRP A 32 2.63 -13.27 1.06
C TRP A 32 1.19 -13.25 1.61
N LEU A 33 0.33 -14.11 1.06
CA LEU A 33 -1.07 -14.27 1.49
C LEU A 33 -1.19 -14.69 2.96
N CYS A 34 -0.20 -15.40 3.47
CA CYS A 34 -0.15 -15.82 4.85
C CYS A 34 0.08 -14.67 5.85
N ARG A 35 0.64 -13.52 5.40
CA ARG A 35 1.07 -12.42 6.29
C ARG A 35 -0.06 -11.91 7.19
N TYR A 36 -1.23 -11.69 6.63
CA TYR A 36 -2.37 -11.13 7.34
C TYR A 36 -3.53 -12.12 7.53
N LYS A 37 -3.39 -13.40 7.12
CA LYS A 37 -4.47 -14.39 7.15
C LYS A 37 -5.13 -14.51 8.53
N ALA A 38 -4.33 -14.69 9.59
CA ALA A 38 -4.85 -14.80 10.96
C ALA A 38 -5.47 -13.48 11.45
N ALA A 39 -4.80 -12.36 11.19
CA ALA A 39 -5.31 -11.04 11.56
C ALA A 39 -6.63 -10.71 10.84
N ASN A 40 -6.77 -11.10 9.55
CA ASN A 40 -8.00 -10.90 8.80
C ASN A 40 -9.18 -11.70 9.37
N LEU A 41 -8.94 -12.93 9.84
CA LEU A 41 -9.95 -13.75 10.50
C LEU A 41 -10.43 -13.17 11.85
N SER A 42 -9.60 -12.34 12.48
CA SER A 42 -9.92 -11.69 13.77
C SER A 42 -10.63 -10.35 13.61
N VAL A 43 -10.89 -9.89 12.39
CA VAL A 43 -11.60 -8.63 12.15
C VAL A 43 -13.09 -8.85 12.36
N ASN A 44 -13.61 -8.38 13.49
CA ASN A 44 -15.00 -8.63 13.92
C ASN A 44 -15.96 -7.49 13.52
N ALA A 45 -15.45 -6.34 13.08
CA ALA A 45 -16.24 -5.20 12.66
C ALA A 45 -15.78 -4.70 11.30
N ARG A 46 -16.69 -4.11 10.53
CA ARG A 46 -16.36 -3.49 9.24
C ARG A 46 -15.35 -2.37 9.44
N PRO A 47 -14.15 -2.45 8.83
CA PRO A 47 -13.17 -1.38 8.93
C PRO A 47 -13.67 -0.10 8.24
N ASP A 48 -13.27 1.05 8.75
CA ASP A 48 -13.45 2.30 8.03
C ASP A 48 -12.51 2.35 6.82
N VAL A 49 -11.23 2.03 7.04
CA VAL A 49 -10.20 2.09 5.99
C VAL A 49 -9.21 0.93 6.13
N VAL A 50 -8.87 0.34 4.98
CA VAL A 50 -7.70 -0.54 4.86
C VAL A 50 -6.59 0.19 4.10
N PHE A 51 -5.38 0.21 4.65
CA PHE A 51 -4.18 0.77 4.03
C PHE A 51 -3.42 -0.36 3.33
N MET A 52 -3.57 -0.46 2.01
CA MET A 52 -2.83 -1.38 1.15
C MET A 52 -1.55 -0.69 0.67
N GLY A 53 -0.40 -1.29 0.95
CA GLY A 53 0.87 -0.71 0.56
C GLY A 53 2.09 -1.60 0.81
N ASP A 54 3.24 -0.98 0.81
CA ASP A 54 4.56 -1.57 1.03
C ASP A 54 5.12 -1.24 2.44
N SER A 55 6.47 -1.14 2.54
CA SER A 55 7.16 -0.77 3.78
C SER A 55 6.75 0.59 4.32
N ILE A 56 6.37 1.53 3.45
CA ILE A 56 5.98 2.86 3.90
C ILE A 56 4.65 2.81 4.63
N SER A 57 3.70 1.97 4.20
CA SER A 57 2.46 1.71 4.94
C SER A 57 2.72 0.91 6.22
N GLU A 58 3.48 -0.19 6.15
CA GLU A 58 3.79 -1.04 7.31
C GLU A 58 4.51 -0.27 8.43
N LEU A 59 5.48 0.57 8.08
CA LEU A 59 6.21 1.38 9.05
C LEU A 59 5.39 2.56 9.60
N TRP A 60 4.34 3.00 8.90
CA TRP A 60 3.45 4.04 9.40
C TRP A 60 2.77 3.58 10.69
N LEU A 61 2.18 2.37 10.69
CA LEU A 61 1.62 1.78 11.91
C LEU A 61 2.66 1.68 13.05
N VAL A 62 3.91 1.35 12.74
CA VAL A 62 4.97 1.19 13.74
C VAL A 62 5.41 2.53 14.32
N ARG A 63 5.51 3.58 13.49
CA ARG A 63 6.07 4.88 13.86
C ARG A 63 5.03 5.89 14.33
N ASP A 64 3.77 5.68 13.93
CA ASP A 64 2.62 6.44 14.40
C ASP A 64 1.40 5.52 14.62
N PRO A 65 1.40 4.70 15.67
CA PRO A 65 0.28 3.82 15.97
C PRO A 65 -1.00 4.59 16.33
N ALA A 66 -0.89 5.86 16.75
CA ALA A 66 -2.04 6.69 17.08
C ALA A 66 -2.89 7.05 15.85
N PHE A 67 -2.27 7.14 14.67
CA PHE A 67 -2.97 7.31 13.41
C PHE A 67 -3.84 6.09 13.07
N PHE A 68 -3.40 4.87 13.39
CA PHE A 68 -4.12 3.62 13.16
C PHE A 68 -5.06 3.24 14.33
N ARG A 69 -5.86 4.19 14.77
CA ARG A 69 -6.91 3.95 15.78
C ARG A 69 -8.06 3.09 15.23
N ALA A 70 -9.08 2.84 16.06
CA ALA A 70 -10.22 1.99 15.73
C ALA A 70 -10.79 2.27 14.32
N GLY A 71 -10.97 1.21 13.54
CA GLY A 71 -11.49 1.28 12.18
C GLY A 71 -10.45 1.42 11.07
N ARG A 72 -9.16 1.65 11.37
CA ARG A 72 -8.09 1.70 10.38
C ARG A 72 -7.19 0.47 10.49
N LEU A 73 -7.04 -0.25 9.40
CA LEU A 73 -6.21 -1.45 9.33
C LEU A 73 -5.04 -1.22 8.38
N ASP A 74 -3.83 -1.42 8.89
CA ASP A 74 -2.66 -1.52 8.04
C ASP A 74 -2.57 -2.91 7.39
N ARG A 75 -2.33 -2.92 6.08
CA ARG A 75 -2.03 -4.09 5.25
C ARG A 75 -0.81 -3.81 4.36
N GLY A 76 0.14 -3.02 4.88
CA GLY A 76 1.45 -2.82 4.28
C GLY A 76 2.33 -4.05 4.43
N ILE A 77 3.14 -4.37 3.43
CA ILE A 77 4.16 -5.41 3.50
C ILE A 77 5.44 -4.90 2.87
N SER A 78 6.51 -4.84 3.66
CA SER A 78 7.81 -4.33 3.24
C SER A 78 8.33 -5.02 1.97
N GLY A 79 8.82 -4.22 1.03
CA GLY A 79 9.42 -4.70 -0.22
C GLY A 79 8.44 -5.10 -1.31
N GLN A 80 7.14 -5.10 -1.05
CA GLN A 80 6.14 -5.52 -2.04
C GLN A 80 5.98 -4.55 -3.19
N THR A 81 5.73 -5.14 -4.36
CA THR A 81 5.40 -4.48 -5.61
C THR A 81 3.91 -4.61 -5.92
N THR A 82 3.42 -3.82 -6.87
CA THR A 82 1.99 -3.82 -7.24
C THR A 82 1.46 -5.17 -7.72
N PRO A 83 2.20 -6.05 -8.43
CA PRO A 83 1.73 -7.40 -8.74
C PRO A 83 1.40 -8.23 -7.49
N GLN A 84 2.24 -8.17 -6.45
CA GLN A 84 2.00 -8.88 -5.20
C GLN A 84 0.77 -8.32 -4.47
N MET A 85 0.64 -6.99 -4.40
CA MET A 85 -0.51 -6.32 -3.79
C MET A 85 -1.80 -6.70 -4.50
N LEU A 86 -1.82 -6.75 -5.84
CA LEU A 86 -2.99 -7.13 -6.62
C LEU A 86 -3.43 -8.56 -6.30
N VAL A 87 -2.50 -9.53 -6.20
CA VAL A 87 -2.84 -10.92 -5.88
C VAL A 87 -3.49 -11.06 -4.50
N ARG A 88 -3.01 -10.33 -3.49
CA ARG A 88 -3.56 -10.39 -2.12
C ARG A 88 -4.74 -9.43 -1.89
N PHE A 89 -5.10 -8.58 -2.86
CA PHE A 89 -6.11 -7.55 -2.70
C PHE A 89 -7.48 -8.09 -2.30
N MET A 90 -7.87 -9.24 -2.85
CA MET A 90 -9.14 -9.88 -2.49
C MET A 90 -9.16 -10.30 -1.01
N ALA A 91 -8.08 -10.92 -0.51
CA ALA A 91 -8.01 -11.42 0.85
C ALA A 91 -7.85 -10.31 1.90
N ASP A 92 -7.00 -9.31 1.59
CA ASP A 92 -6.57 -8.29 2.56
C ASP A 92 -7.41 -7.01 2.52
N VAL A 93 -8.22 -6.83 1.47
CA VAL A 93 -9.09 -5.65 1.33
C VAL A 93 -10.53 -6.06 1.11
N VAL A 94 -10.85 -6.71 -0.02
CA VAL A 94 -12.24 -6.92 -0.43
C VAL A 94 -13.00 -7.80 0.57
N ALA A 95 -12.39 -8.87 1.06
CA ALA A 95 -13.01 -9.79 2.02
C ALA A 95 -13.32 -9.10 3.36
N LEU A 96 -12.59 -8.06 3.74
CA LEU A 96 -12.80 -7.27 4.96
C LEU A 96 -13.94 -6.24 4.80
N LYS A 97 -14.37 -5.97 3.56
CA LYS A 97 -15.47 -5.05 3.23
C LYS A 97 -15.31 -3.66 3.85
N PRO A 98 -14.15 -3.00 3.80
CA PRO A 98 -13.96 -1.69 4.40
C PRO A 98 -14.88 -0.65 3.73
N LYS A 99 -15.05 0.53 4.36
CA LYS A 99 -15.73 1.65 3.71
C LYS A 99 -14.85 2.26 2.61
N ALA A 100 -13.53 2.35 2.86
CA ALA A 100 -12.55 2.83 1.91
C ALA A 100 -11.27 1.98 1.92
N VAL A 101 -10.52 2.01 0.82
CA VAL A 101 -9.15 1.52 0.73
C VAL A 101 -8.22 2.67 0.35
N HIS A 102 -7.12 2.81 1.06
CA HIS A 102 -5.99 3.64 0.71
C HIS A 102 -4.94 2.76 0.01
N ILE A 103 -4.55 3.11 -1.21
CA ILE A 103 -3.57 2.37 -2.01
C ILE A 103 -2.36 3.27 -2.22
N MET A 104 -1.20 2.89 -1.69
CA MET A 104 0.07 3.59 -1.89
C MET A 104 1.15 2.58 -2.29
N ALA A 105 1.59 2.64 -3.55
CA ALA A 105 2.46 1.63 -4.14
C ALA A 105 3.24 2.16 -5.34
N GLY A 106 4.48 1.68 -5.50
CA GLY A 106 5.29 2.01 -6.66
C GLY A 106 6.79 2.13 -6.36
N THR A 107 7.18 2.46 -5.14
CA THR A 107 8.60 2.55 -4.75
C THR A 107 9.38 1.29 -5.12
N ASN A 108 8.84 0.13 -4.77
CA ASN A 108 9.48 -1.17 -5.02
C ASN A 108 9.33 -1.65 -6.47
N ASP A 109 8.29 -1.21 -7.19
CA ASP A 109 8.15 -1.44 -8.63
C ASP A 109 9.26 -0.70 -9.39
N ILE A 110 9.50 0.57 -9.05
CA ILE A 110 10.62 1.36 -9.60
C ILE A 110 11.96 0.69 -9.30
N ALA A 111 12.13 0.21 -8.06
CA ALA A 111 13.34 -0.49 -7.65
C ALA A 111 13.50 -1.89 -8.28
N GLY A 112 12.45 -2.46 -8.89
CA GLY A 112 12.49 -3.80 -9.47
C GLY A 112 12.67 -4.91 -8.44
N ASN A 113 12.09 -4.79 -7.25
CA ASN A 113 12.34 -5.70 -6.12
C ASN A 113 11.87 -7.13 -6.38
N THR A 114 10.85 -7.33 -7.20
CA THR A 114 10.32 -8.67 -7.56
C THR A 114 10.44 -8.98 -9.05
N GLY A 115 11.40 -8.36 -9.70
CA GLY A 115 11.62 -8.41 -11.13
C GLY A 115 11.19 -7.11 -11.83
N PRO A 116 11.43 -7.00 -13.13
CA PRO A 116 11.10 -5.81 -13.89
C PRO A 116 9.58 -5.61 -13.96
N THR A 117 9.13 -4.45 -13.51
CA THR A 117 7.74 -4.00 -13.69
C THR A 117 7.75 -2.84 -14.68
N SER A 118 7.09 -2.99 -15.82
CA SER A 118 6.94 -1.87 -16.76
C SER A 118 5.98 -0.82 -16.21
N VAL A 119 6.10 0.42 -16.68
CA VAL A 119 5.15 1.50 -16.34
C VAL A 119 3.72 1.09 -16.66
N GLU A 120 3.50 0.43 -17.79
CA GLU A 120 2.16 -0.03 -18.17
C GLU A 120 1.65 -1.15 -17.26
N ALA A 121 2.48 -2.10 -16.87
CA ALA A 121 2.10 -3.15 -15.92
C ALA A 121 1.74 -2.54 -14.55
N TRP A 122 2.52 -1.58 -14.05
CA TRP A 122 2.22 -0.86 -12.83
C TRP A 122 0.87 -0.11 -12.92
N ARG A 123 0.64 0.63 -14.02
CA ARG A 123 -0.65 1.31 -14.27
C ARG A 123 -1.83 0.33 -14.28
N ASN A 124 -1.67 -0.82 -14.91
CA ASN A 124 -2.70 -1.84 -14.98
C ASN A 124 -3.00 -2.46 -13.60
N ASN A 125 -1.99 -2.68 -12.77
CA ASN A 125 -2.18 -3.17 -11.41
C ASN A 125 -2.94 -2.15 -10.54
N ILE A 126 -2.59 -0.86 -10.62
CA ILE A 126 -3.33 0.20 -9.92
C ILE A 126 -4.79 0.28 -10.41
N ARG A 127 -5.03 0.25 -11.72
CA ARG A 127 -6.38 0.22 -12.30
C ARG A 127 -7.18 -0.97 -11.77
N ALA A 128 -6.59 -2.16 -11.82
CA ALA A 128 -7.25 -3.38 -11.39
C ALA A 128 -7.63 -3.34 -9.90
N MET A 129 -6.74 -2.89 -9.01
CA MET A 129 -7.06 -2.73 -7.59
C MET A 129 -8.17 -1.71 -7.36
N ALA A 130 -8.14 -0.57 -8.06
CA ALA A 130 -9.18 0.45 -7.97
C ALA A 130 -10.53 -0.06 -8.49
N ASP A 131 -10.55 -0.80 -9.60
CA ASP A 131 -11.77 -1.36 -10.17
C ASP A 131 -12.35 -2.48 -9.29
N LEU A 132 -11.50 -3.36 -8.73
CA LEU A 132 -11.93 -4.36 -7.74
C LEU A 132 -12.57 -3.71 -6.50
N ALA A 133 -11.96 -2.65 -5.96
CA ALA A 133 -12.52 -1.93 -4.83
C ALA A 133 -13.90 -1.35 -5.16
N ARG A 134 -14.01 -0.62 -6.28
CA ARG A 134 -15.27 0.02 -6.71
C ARG A 134 -16.37 -1.00 -7.00
N ALA A 135 -16.04 -2.11 -7.67
CA ALA A 135 -17.00 -3.19 -7.95
C ALA A 135 -17.58 -3.82 -6.66
N ASN A 136 -16.85 -3.68 -5.54
CA ASN A 136 -17.29 -4.16 -4.23
C ASN A 136 -17.83 -3.04 -3.31
N GLY A 137 -18.10 -1.86 -3.83
CA GLY A 137 -18.67 -0.74 -3.06
C GLY A 137 -17.67 -0.16 -2.04
N ILE A 138 -16.38 -0.21 -2.33
CA ILE A 138 -15.30 0.33 -1.50
C ILE A 138 -14.79 1.63 -2.14
N ALA A 139 -14.81 2.74 -1.40
CA ALA A 139 -14.22 4.00 -1.86
C ALA A 139 -12.70 3.87 -1.99
N VAL A 140 -12.09 4.60 -2.92
CA VAL A 140 -10.66 4.49 -3.21
C VAL A 140 -9.96 5.81 -2.98
N VAL A 141 -8.88 5.77 -2.20
CA VAL A 141 -7.89 6.82 -2.07
C VAL A 141 -6.59 6.32 -2.70
N LEU A 142 -6.06 7.07 -3.66
CA LEU A 142 -4.76 6.81 -4.26
C LEU A 142 -3.71 7.72 -3.61
N GLY A 143 -2.78 7.14 -2.84
CA GLY A 143 -1.64 7.85 -2.28
C GLY A 143 -0.54 8.02 -3.33
N SER A 144 0.00 9.23 -3.47
CA SER A 144 1.19 9.43 -4.28
C SER A 144 2.37 8.63 -3.73
N ILE A 145 3.27 8.19 -4.61
CA ILE A 145 4.56 7.61 -4.24
C ILE A 145 5.38 8.70 -3.56
N PRO A 146 5.86 8.50 -2.32
CA PRO A 146 6.69 9.48 -1.63
C PRO A 146 8.01 9.77 -2.38
N PRO A 147 8.62 10.95 -2.18
CA PRO A 147 9.84 11.34 -2.87
C PRO A 147 11.04 10.50 -2.43
N ALA A 148 11.95 10.21 -3.38
CA ALA A 148 13.25 9.62 -3.10
C ALA A 148 14.25 9.99 -4.21
N ALA A 149 15.47 10.42 -3.85
CA ALA A 149 16.54 10.71 -4.80
C ALA A 149 17.35 9.48 -5.17
N SER A 150 17.41 8.49 -4.28
CA SER A 150 18.16 7.24 -4.47
C SER A 150 17.56 6.12 -3.65
N PHE A 151 17.92 4.88 -3.97
CA PHE A 151 17.60 3.70 -3.17
C PHE A 151 18.90 3.03 -2.71
N ALA A 152 19.15 2.98 -1.40
CA ALA A 152 20.36 2.38 -0.85
C ALA A 152 20.56 0.93 -1.28
N TRP A 153 19.46 0.17 -1.47
CA TRP A 153 19.49 -1.24 -1.93
C TRP A 153 19.56 -1.40 -3.47
N ARG A 154 19.58 -0.27 -4.22
CA ARG A 154 19.76 -0.23 -5.69
C ARG A 154 20.77 0.87 -6.05
N PRO A 155 22.07 0.67 -5.77
CA PRO A 155 23.09 1.68 -6.04
C PRO A 155 23.07 2.15 -7.50
N GLY A 156 23.18 3.46 -7.70
CA GLY A 156 23.17 4.09 -9.03
C GLY A 156 21.79 4.41 -9.60
N MET A 157 20.71 3.92 -8.98
CA MET A 157 19.35 4.28 -9.42
C MET A 157 18.96 5.68 -8.93
N GLN A 158 18.41 6.49 -9.84
CA GLN A 158 17.88 7.84 -9.58
C GLN A 158 16.37 7.84 -9.82
N PRO A 159 15.55 7.52 -8.82
CA PRO A 159 14.11 7.30 -9.00
C PRO A 159 13.29 8.58 -9.14
N ALA A 160 13.79 9.76 -8.77
CA ALA A 160 13.00 10.99 -8.64
C ALA A 160 12.17 11.32 -9.88
N ALA A 161 12.76 11.27 -11.08
CA ALA A 161 12.04 11.55 -12.33
C ALA A 161 10.93 10.52 -12.59
N ARG A 162 11.19 9.25 -12.31
CA ARG A 162 10.19 8.18 -12.45
C ARG A 162 9.06 8.33 -11.44
N ILE A 163 9.37 8.68 -10.20
CA ILE A 163 8.36 8.98 -9.17
C ILE A 163 7.45 10.12 -9.64
N ALA A 164 8.02 11.21 -10.14
CA ALA A 164 7.24 12.35 -10.64
C ALA A 164 6.33 11.96 -11.81
N GLU A 165 6.84 11.18 -12.78
CA GLU A 165 6.04 10.65 -13.91
C GLU A 165 4.86 9.82 -13.43
N LEU A 166 5.09 8.85 -12.53
CA LEU A 166 4.05 7.95 -12.04
C LEU A 166 3.02 8.72 -11.20
N ASN A 167 3.44 9.67 -10.37
CA ASN A 167 2.54 10.53 -9.59
C ASN A 167 1.70 11.43 -10.48
N GLY A 168 2.27 11.97 -11.56
CA GLY A 168 1.50 12.72 -12.56
C GLY A 168 0.39 11.89 -13.18
N TRP A 169 0.70 10.63 -13.54
CA TRP A 169 -0.31 9.70 -14.04
C TRP A 169 -1.36 9.35 -12.98
N LEU A 170 -0.95 9.05 -11.72
CA LEU A 170 -1.88 8.74 -10.61
C LEU A 170 -2.89 9.86 -10.39
N LYS A 171 -2.41 11.11 -10.37
CA LYS A 171 -3.25 12.31 -10.18
C LYS A 171 -4.26 12.45 -11.32
N GLY A 172 -3.81 12.28 -12.57
CA GLY A 172 -4.69 12.30 -13.75
C GLY A 172 -5.73 11.18 -13.72
N PHE A 173 -5.31 9.95 -13.40
CA PHE A 173 -6.18 8.79 -13.28
C PHE A 173 -7.22 8.95 -12.16
N ALA A 174 -6.81 9.48 -11.00
CA ALA A 174 -7.73 9.78 -9.91
C ALA A 174 -8.80 10.78 -10.35
N ALA A 175 -8.42 11.85 -11.02
CA ALA A 175 -9.35 12.87 -11.52
C ALA A 175 -10.32 12.29 -12.57
N GLU A 176 -9.82 11.55 -13.57
CA GLU A 176 -10.63 10.90 -14.60
C GLU A 176 -11.68 9.96 -14.00
N ARG A 177 -11.27 9.16 -13.03
CA ARG A 177 -12.13 8.13 -12.41
C ARG A 177 -12.91 8.65 -11.20
N ARG A 178 -12.78 9.92 -10.85
CA ARG A 178 -13.40 10.54 -9.66
C ARG A 178 -13.04 9.80 -8.37
N LEU A 179 -11.75 9.45 -8.24
CA LEU A 179 -11.15 8.87 -7.05
C LEU A 179 -10.47 9.98 -6.24
N VAL A 180 -10.30 9.76 -4.95
CA VAL A 180 -9.56 10.71 -4.12
C VAL A 180 -8.06 10.50 -4.29
N TYR A 181 -7.29 11.59 -4.36
CA TYR A 181 -5.84 11.58 -4.46
C TYR A 181 -5.22 12.22 -3.23
N ALA A 182 -4.37 11.48 -2.52
CA ALA A 182 -3.62 11.96 -1.36
C ALA A 182 -2.19 12.33 -1.81
N ASP A 183 -1.88 13.62 -1.87
CA ASP A 183 -0.62 14.14 -2.42
C ASP A 183 0.49 14.20 -1.36
N TYR A 184 0.99 13.05 -0.91
CA TYR A 184 2.12 12.95 0.01
C TYR A 184 3.41 13.49 -0.61
N TYR A 185 3.58 13.31 -1.93
CA TYR A 185 4.76 13.80 -2.64
C TYR A 185 4.91 15.31 -2.48
N ALA A 186 3.86 16.07 -2.72
CA ALA A 186 3.90 17.53 -2.56
C ALA A 186 4.22 17.97 -1.12
N ALA A 187 3.74 17.23 -0.12
CA ALA A 187 4.01 17.51 1.28
C ALA A 187 5.46 17.22 1.68
N LEU A 188 6.04 16.11 1.14
CA LEU A 188 7.33 15.56 1.57
C LEU A 188 8.52 15.95 0.68
N ALA A 189 8.31 16.32 -0.60
CA ALA A 189 9.39 16.51 -1.55
C ALA A 189 10.12 17.86 -1.36
N ALA A 190 11.44 17.79 -1.42
CA ALA A 190 12.32 18.94 -1.65
C ALA A 190 12.32 19.30 -3.16
N PRO A 191 12.82 20.49 -3.55
CA PRO A 191 12.82 20.93 -4.96
C PRO A 191 13.55 20.00 -5.93
N ASP A 192 14.52 19.23 -5.46
CA ASP A 192 15.28 18.25 -6.24
C ASP A 192 14.60 16.87 -6.35
N GLY A 193 13.41 16.72 -5.78
CA GLY A 193 12.67 15.45 -5.75
C GLY A 193 13.11 14.48 -4.67
N SER A 194 14.06 14.86 -3.80
CA SER A 194 14.40 14.10 -2.60
C SER A 194 13.37 14.31 -1.50
N MET A 195 13.42 13.49 -0.45
CA MET A 195 12.68 13.75 0.79
C MET A 195 13.25 14.97 1.49
N LYS A 196 12.39 15.88 1.99
CA LYS A 196 12.81 17.05 2.77
C LYS A 196 13.69 16.63 3.95
N PRO A 197 14.74 17.42 4.28
CA PRO A 197 15.61 17.14 5.43
C PRO A 197 14.80 16.95 6.72
N GLY A 198 15.21 15.96 7.53
CA GLY A 198 14.59 15.68 8.83
C GLY A 198 13.33 14.79 8.76
N LEU A 199 12.77 14.50 7.57
CA LEU A 199 11.56 13.67 7.43
C LEU A 199 11.84 12.19 7.18
N SER A 200 13.10 11.82 6.93
CA SER A 200 13.54 10.44 6.74
C SER A 200 14.98 10.28 7.22
N SER A 201 15.36 9.07 7.64
CA SER A 201 16.76 8.73 7.97
C SER A 201 17.51 8.07 6.82
N ASP A 202 16.81 7.51 5.84
CA ASP A 202 17.39 6.80 4.70
C ASP A 202 17.02 7.42 3.34
N GLY A 203 16.27 8.53 3.35
CA GLY A 203 15.83 9.24 2.16
C GLY A 203 14.64 8.61 1.44
N VAL A 204 14.04 7.52 1.98
CA VAL A 204 12.92 6.78 1.39
C VAL A 204 11.77 6.62 2.37
N HIS A 205 12.06 6.08 3.56
CA HIS A 205 11.04 5.77 4.55
C HIS A 205 10.85 6.96 5.50
N PRO A 206 9.62 7.56 5.56
CA PRO A 206 9.35 8.62 6.51
C PRO A 206 9.66 8.17 7.95
N ASN A 207 10.29 9.03 8.73
CA ASN A 207 10.39 8.88 10.18
C ASN A 207 9.13 9.42 10.86
N ALA A 208 9.08 9.49 12.19
CA ALA A 208 7.91 10.01 12.91
C ALA A 208 7.52 11.43 12.46
N ALA A 209 8.50 12.30 12.20
CA ALA A 209 8.23 13.65 11.67
C ALA A 209 7.67 13.61 10.24
N GLY A 210 8.17 12.69 9.41
CA GLY A 210 7.66 12.47 8.05
C GLY A 210 6.21 11.99 8.05
N TYR A 211 5.86 11.04 8.91
CA TYR A 211 4.45 10.59 9.04
C TYR A 211 3.57 11.69 9.60
N ALA A 212 4.02 12.49 10.57
CA ALA A 212 3.25 13.64 11.06
C ALA A 212 2.94 14.68 9.96
N VAL A 213 3.76 14.74 8.90
CA VAL A 213 3.46 15.54 7.70
C VAL A 213 2.45 14.84 6.79
N MET A 214 2.47 13.50 6.73
CA MET A 214 1.52 12.71 5.92
C MET A 214 0.12 12.65 6.53
N ASP A 215 0.00 12.63 7.86
CA ASP A 215 -1.26 12.44 8.57
C ASP A 215 -2.36 13.42 8.15
N PRO A 216 -2.15 14.75 8.13
CA PRO A 216 -3.20 15.68 7.72
C PRO A 216 -3.63 15.50 6.25
N VAL A 217 -2.70 15.07 5.37
CA VAL A 217 -3.01 14.77 3.97
C VAL A 217 -3.90 13.54 3.89
N ALA A 218 -3.57 12.50 4.66
CA ALA A 218 -4.36 11.29 4.74
C ALA A 218 -5.75 11.55 5.34
N GLU A 219 -5.83 12.28 6.46
CA GLU A 219 -7.11 12.61 7.11
C GLU A 219 -8.05 13.36 6.16
N ALA A 220 -7.53 14.36 5.44
CA ALA A 220 -8.33 15.11 4.47
C ALA A 220 -8.85 14.20 3.34
N ALA A 221 -7.97 13.35 2.77
CA ALA A 221 -8.33 12.43 1.70
C ALA A 221 -9.33 11.36 2.16
N LEU A 222 -9.15 10.81 3.36
CA LEU A 222 -10.08 9.83 3.93
C LEU A 222 -11.44 10.46 4.23
N ALA A 223 -11.46 11.67 4.80
CA ALA A 223 -12.70 12.39 5.06
C ALA A 223 -13.48 12.67 3.77
N GLU A 224 -12.81 12.94 2.66
CA GLU A 224 -13.44 13.10 1.35
C GLU A 224 -13.98 11.75 0.83
N ALA A 225 -13.16 10.70 0.83
CA ALA A 225 -13.55 9.39 0.34
C ALA A 225 -14.75 8.80 1.07
N LEU A 226 -14.84 8.99 2.37
CA LEU A 226 -15.93 8.46 3.21
C LEU A 226 -17.26 9.23 3.05
N LYS A 227 -17.24 10.42 2.42
CA LYS A 227 -18.47 11.17 2.08
C LYS A 227 -19.11 10.68 0.79
N VAL A 228 -18.34 10.06 -0.11
CA VAL A 228 -18.85 9.60 -1.41
C VAL A 228 -19.72 8.37 -1.18
N PRO A 229 -21.02 8.39 -1.54
CA PRO A 229 -21.84 7.20 -1.52
C PRO A 229 -21.22 6.16 -2.47
N THR A 230 -20.75 5.06 -1.93
CA THR A 230 -20.32 3.94 -2.77
C THR A 230 -21.58 3.27 -3.34
N ALA A 231 -21.64 3.14 -4.66
CA ALA A 231 -22.67 2.30 -5.27
C ALA A 231 -22.57 0.91 -4.63
N GLY A 232 -23.64 0.44 -4.02
CA GLY A 232 -23.67 -0.88 -3.43
C GLY A 232 -23.30 -1.96 -4.46
N PRO A 233 -22.87 -3.15 -4.01
CA PRO A 233 -22.60 -4.25 -4.93
C PRO A 233 -23.82 -4.48 -5.84
N PRO A 234 -23.62 -4.82 -7.12
CA PRO A 234 -24.73 -5.08 -8.02
C PRO A 234 -25.69 -6.10 -7.37
N SER A 235 -26.96 -5.77 -7.35
CA SER A 235 -28.00 -6.65 -6.81
C SER A 235 -27.87 -8.02 -7.50
N LYS A 236 -27.87 -9.11 -6.71
CA LYS A 236 -27.89 -10.45 -7.28
C LYS A 236 -29.01 -10.55 -8.31
N PRO A 237 -28.75 -11.11 -9.50
CA PRO A 237 -29.82 -11.38 -10.44
C PRO A 237 -30.90 -12.21 -9.72
N ARG A 238 -32.15 -11.76 -9.78
CA ARG A 238 -33.29 -12.57 -9.30
C ARG A 238 -33.31 -13.86 -10.13
N ARG A 239 -33.14 -14.99 -9.46
CA ARG A 239 -33.34 -16.30 -10.06
C ARG A 239 -34.85 -16.51 -10.27
#